data_ac4ef207759dcb28bc516d8583ac576e
#
_entry.id   ac4ef207759dcb28bc516d8583ac576e
#
_cell.length_a   1.000
_cell.length_b   1.000
_cell.length_c   1.000
_cell.angle_alpha   90.00
_cell.angle_beta   90.00
_cell.angle_gamma   90.00
#
_symmetry.space_group_name_H-M   'P 1'
#
loop_
_entity.id
_entity.type
_entity.pdbx_description
1 polymer ?
#
loop_
_entity_poly.entity_id
_entity_poly.type
_entity_poly.pdbx_seq_one_letter_code
_entity_poly.pdbx_strand_id
1 'polypeptide(L)' 'SFDDYQKLCGVIQGLATAERHLLDLVEKVEQSDE' A
#
# COMPACT_ATOMS: atom_id res chain seq x y z
N SER A 1 3.70 -11.09 22.02
CA SER A 1 3.67 -12.49 21.63
C SER A 1 3.93 -12.63 20.12
N PHE A 2 4.16 -13.85 19.70
CA PHE A 2 4.46 -14.12 18.29
C PHE A 2 3.27 -13.76 17.40
N ASP A 3 2.07 -14.03 17.88
CA ASP A 3 0.86 -13.72 17.12
C ASP A 3 0.71 -12.21 16.91
N ASP A 4 1.01 -11.44 17.94
CA ASP A 4 0.95 -9.98 17.83
C ASP A 4 1.98 -9.46 16.85
N TYR A 5 3.15 -10.06 16.87
CA TYR A 5 4.21 -9.69 15.96
C TYR A 5 3.81 -9.95 14.51
N GLN A 6 3.25 -11.13 14.25
CA GLN A 6 2.80 -11.47 12.90
C GLN A 6 1.70 -10.54 12.42
N LYS A 7 0.78 -10.21 13.31
CA LYS A 7 -0.31 -9.30 12.98
C LYS A 7 0.25 -7.93 12.58
N LEU A 8 1.20 -7.45 13.35
CA LEU A 8 1.81 -6.15 13.07
C LEU A 8 2.52 -6.15 11.71
N CYS A 9 3.24 -7.22 11.42
CA CYS A 9 3.91 -7.33 10.13
C CYS A 9 2.90 -7.29 8.98
N GLY A 10 1.77 -7.98 9.14
CA GLY A 10 0.72 -7.96 8.12
C GLY A 10 0.14 -6.58 7.91
N VAL A 11 -0.07 -5.84 8.99
CA VAL A 11 -0.58 -4.48 8.90
C VAL A 11 0.40 -3.59 8.15
N ILE A 12 1.68 -3.70 8.48
CA ILE A 12 2.71 -2.89 7.81
C ILE A 12 2.77 -3.21 6.33
N GLN A 13 2.72 -4.50 5.99
CA GLN A 13 2.74 -4.91 4.59
C GLN A 13 1.51 -4.42 3.85
N GLY A 14 0.36 -4.47 4.49
CA GLY A 14 -0.88 -3.99 3.89
C GLY A 14 -0.83 -2.50 3.61
N LEU A 15 -0.28 -1.74 4.55
CA LEU A 15 -0.15 -0.30 4.38
C LEU A 15 0.82 0.03 3.24
N ALA A 16 1.93 -0.68 3.17
CA ALA A 16 2.91 -0.46 2.10
C ALA A 16 2.30 -0.78 0.73
N THR A 17 1.52 -1.85 0.66
CA THR A 17 0.86 -2.22 -0.58
C THR A 17 -0.17 -1.17 -0.99
N ALA A 18 -0.93 -0.67 -0.03
CA ALA A 18 -1.92 0.36 -0.30
C ALA A 18 -1.25 1.65 -0.79
N GLU A 19 -0.13 2.01 -0.19
CA GLU A 19 0.61 3.19 -0.63
C GLU A 19 1.03 3.05 -2.09
N ARG A 20 1.50 1.88 -2.45
CA ARG A 20 1.95 1.64 -3.82
C ARG A 20 0.78 1.73 -4.80
N HIS A 21 -0.35 1.16 -4.42
CA HIS A 21 -1.54 1.22 -5.26
C HIS A 21 -2.02 2.65 -5.47
N LEU A 22 -1.96 3.46 -4.42
CA LEU A 22 -2.35 4.86 -4.54
C LEU A 22 -1.41 5.61 -5.47
N LEU A 23 -0.12 5.36 -5.35
CA LEU A 23 0.85 6.00 -6.22
C LEU A 23 0.63 5.61 -7.67
N ASP A 24 0.38 4.33 -7.92
CA ASP A 24 0.08 3.86 -9.26
C ASP A 24 -1.16 4.55 -9.83
N LEU A 25 -2.18 4.72 -8.99
CA LEU A 25 -3.41 5.36 -9.41
C LEU A 25 -3.17 6.83 -9.76
N VAL A 26 -2.40 7.51 -8.94
CA VAL A 26 -2.07 8.92 -9.20
C VAL A 26 -1.34 9.07 -10.53
N GLU A 27 -0.38 8.19 -10.78
CA GLU A 27 0.37 8.23 -12.02
C GLU A 27 -0.54 8.00 -13.22
N LYS A 28 -1.49 7.08 -13.07
CA LYS A 28 -2.43 6.77 -14.13
C LYS A 28 -3.31 7.97 -14.46
N VAL A 29 -3.78 8.65 -13.42
CA VAL A 29 -4.61 9.83 -13.59
C VAL A 29 -3.83 10.94 -14.28
N GLU A 30 -2.59 11.12 -13.87
CA GLU A 30 -1.73 12.14 -14.47
C GLU A 30 -1.50 11.86 -15.96
N GLN A 31 -1.33 10.60 -16.31
CA GLN A 31 -1.11 10.22 -17.70
C GLN A 31 -2.35 10.40 -18.55
N SER A 32 -3.52 10.14 -17.99
CA SER A 32 -4.75 10.27 -18.76
C SER A 32 -5.26 11.70 -18.83
N ASP A 33 -4.59 12.61 -18.17
CA ASP A 33 -4.99 14.03 -18.16
C ASP A 33 -4.59 14.75 -19.45
N GLU A 34 -3.96 14.02 -20.32
CA GLU A 34 -3.62 14.55 -21.62
C GLU A 34 -4.76 14.37 -22.62
#